data_872c34a6873b00a72e62a50942e5167f
#
_entry.id   872c34a6873b00a72e62a50942e5167f
#
_cell.length_a   1.000
_cell.length_b   1.000
_cell.length_c   1.000
_cell.angle_alpha   90.00
_cell.angle_beta   90.00
_cell.angle_gamma   90.00
#
_symmetry.space_group_name_H-M   'P 1'
#
loop_
_entity.id
_entity.type
_entity.pdbx_description
1 polymer ?
#
loop_
_entity_poly.entity_id
_entity_poly.type
_entity_poly.pdbx_seq_one_letter_code
_entity_poly.pdbx_strand_id
1 'polypeptide(L)'
;KTKNLDYAQIPFFIDAEKEGDRALLKNVASKISNKVMLANDEKRKYIHLTAVFACNFVNHLFANAKKISDSQNIPFDYFLPLIDETTQKIHELDPKLAQTGPAVRGDEKTLQLHEALISDENQLKIYKTLNESIQKMYHLK
;
A
#
# COMPACT_ATOMS: atom_id res chain seq x y z
N LYS A 1 23.76 5.04 -0.98
CA LYS A 1 23.40 6.32 -1.65
C LYS A 1 22.34 6.97 -0.81
N THR A 2 22.63 8.09 -0.17
CA THR A 2 21.65 8.94 0.53
C THR A 2 20.71 9.50 -0.53
N LYS A 3 19.44 9.10 -0.48
CA LYS A 3 18.42 9.64 -1.37
C LYS A 3 18.16 11.09 -0.91
N ASN A 4 18.29 12.08 -1.78
CA ASN A 4 17.84 13.45 -1.49
C ASN A 4 16.33 13.38 -1.28
N LEU A 5 15.89 13.61 -0.02
CA LEU A 5 14.49 13.65 0.34
C LEU A 5 13.95 15.05 0.05
N ASP A 6 12.85 15.11 -0.69
CA ASP A 6 12.08 16.34 -0.83
C ASP A 6 11.21 16.54 0.42
N TYR A 7 11.73 17.30 1.39
CA TYR A 7 11.04 17.58 2.65
C TYR A 7 9.69 18.27 2.44
N ALA A 8 9.51 19.02 1.35
CA ALA A 8 8.26 19.68 1.07
C ALA A 8 7.08 18.71 0.89
N GLN A 9 7.35 17.46 0.50
CA GLN A 9 6.33 16.41 0.30
C GLN A 9 6.14 15.51 1.51
N ILE A 10 6.99 15.60 2.54
CA ILE A 10 6.89 14.75 3.73
C ILE A 10 5.76 15.26 4.63
N PRO A 11 4.75 14.43 4.98
CA PRO A 11 3.69 14.86 5.89
C PRO A 11 4.19 14.98 7.33
N PHE A 12 3.83 16.11 7.97
CA PHE A 12 4.05 16.35 9.39
C PHE A 12 2.72 16.28 10.14
N PHE A 13 2.64 15.38 11.11
CA PHE A 13 1.52 15.23 12.02
C PHE A 13 1.91 15.81 13.37
N ILE A 14 1.32 16.95 13.73
CA ILE A 14 1.69 17.74 14.91
C ILE A 14 0.57 17.73 15.94
N ASP A 15 0.94 17.79 17.22
CA ASP A 15 0.03 18.02 18.33
C ASP A 15 0.77 18.66 19.50
N ALA A 16 0.02 19.35 20.37
CA ALA A 16 0.46 19.85 21.65
C ALA A 16 -0.75 20.12 22.56
N GLU A 17 -0.58 20.11 23.86
CA GLU A 17 -1.65 20.40 24.81
C GLU A 17 -2.15 21.86 24.71
N LYS A 18 -1.22 22.78 24.58
CA LYS A 18 -1.54 24.23 24.54
C LYS A 18 -1.72 24.70 23.11
N GLU A 19 -2.76 25.55 22.90
CA GLU A 19 -3.06 26.11 21.58
C GLU A 19 -1.91 26.95 21.02
N GLY A 20 -1.21 27.73 21.86
CA GLY A 20 -0.04 28.51 21.44
C GLY A 20 1.10 27.64 20.91
N ASP A 21 1.33 26.49 21.52
CA ASP A 21 2.36 25.53 21.10
C ASP A 21 1.95 24.84 19.77
N ARG A 22 0.65 24.52 19.59
CA ARG A 22 0.13 24.03 18.30
C ARG A 22 0.33 25.01 17.17
N ALA A 23 0.04 26.30 17.41
CA ALA A 23 0.26 27.35 16.43
C ALA A 23 1.74 27.51 16.07
N LEU A 24 2.62 27.46 17.07
CA LEU A 24 4.07 27.51 16.86
C LEU A 24 4.56 26.33 16.04
N LEU A 25 4.20 25.10 16.44
CA LEU A 25 4.57 23.89 15.72
C LEU A 25 4.07 23.88 14.27
N LYS A 26 2.83 24.33 14.04
CA LYS A 26 2.28 24.45 12.70
C LYS A 26 3.10 25.45 11.87
N ASN A 27 3.43 26.60 12.41
CA ASN A 27 4.25 27.60 11.71
C ASN A 27 5.62 27.05 11.34
N VAL A 28 6.31 26.38 12.28
CA VAL A 28 7.63 25.77 12.03
C VAL A 28 7.53 24.66 10.97
N ALA A 29 6.61 23.73 11.13
CA ALA A 29 6.42 22.60 10.20
C ALA A 29 6.06 23.09 8.78
N SER A 30 5.23 24.13 8.65
CA SER A 30 4.83 24.68 7.36
C SER A 30 5.96 25.40 6.60
N LYS A 31 7.09 25.71 7.26
CA LYS A 31 8.30 26.19 6.58
C LYS A 31 9.14 25.05 5.96
N ILE A 32 8.87 23.82 6.36
CA ILE A 32 9.62 22.62 5.95
C ILE A 32 8.80 21.80 4.95
N SER A 33 7.48 21.70 5.16
CA SER A 33 6.59 20.87 4.36
C SER A 33 5.29 21.57 3.99
N ASN A 34 4.78 21.23 2.81
CA ASN A 34 3.45 21.65 2.34
C ASN A 34 2.31 20.78 2.93
N LYS A 35 2.65 19.70 3.66
CA LYS A 35 1.70 18.69 4.19
C LYS A 35 1.76 18.67 5.71
N VAL A 36 1.11 19.63 6.35
CA VAL A 36 1.06 19.74 7.82
C VAL A 36 -0.37 19.56 8.31
N MET A 37 -0.60 18.64 9.24
CA MET A 37 -1.91 18.36 9.81
C MET A 37 -1.84 18.21 11.32
N LEU A 38 -2.85 18.76 12.03
CA LEU A 38 -3.08 18.47 13.45
C LEU A 38 -3.59 17.03 13.61
N ALA A 39 -2.92 16.26 14.47
CA ALA A 39 -3.29 14.87 14.73
C ALA A 39 -3.00 14.52 16.19
N ASN A 40 -4.07 14.41 16.97
CA ASN A 40 -4.01 13.87 18.32
C ASN A 40 -3.66 12.38 18.32
N ASP A 41 -3.43 11.80 19.49
CA ASP A 41 -3.01 10.40 19.64
C ASP A 41 -3.97 9.40 19.00
N GLU A 42 -5.29 9.61 19.07
CA GLU A 42 -6.26 8.75 18.42
C GLU A 42 -6.11 8.79 16.89
N LYS A 43 -6.01 9.97 16.33
CA LYS A 43 -5.81 10.13 14.88
C LYS A 43 -4.49 9.53 14.39
N ARG A 44 -3.42 9.62 15.20
CA ARG A 44 -2.11 9.02 14.90
C ARG A 44 -2.17 7.50 14.77
N LYS A 45 -3.02 6.82 15.56
CA LYS A 45 -3.23 5.36 15.44
C LYS A 45 -3.77 5.00 14.05
N TYR A 46 -4.75 5.74 13.53
CA TYR A 46 -5.29 5.51 12.19
C TYR A 46 -4.32 5.88 11.07
N ILE A 47 -3.55 6.96 11.25
CA ILE A 47 -2.48 7.33 10.31
C ILE A 47 -1.46 6.19 10.22
N HIS A 48 -1.02 5.66 11.37
CA HIS A 48 -0.09 4.52 11.39
C HIS A 48 -0.70 3.27 10.77
N LEU A 49 -1.94 2.93 11.11
CA LEU A 49 -2.65 1.79 10.51
C LEU A 49 -2.75 1.93 8.99
N THR A 50 -3.08 3.12 8.48
CA THR A 50 -3.11 3.40 7.05
C THR A 50 -1.74 3.18 6.40
N ALA A 51 -0.66 3.66 7.03
CA ALA A 51 0.69 3.47 6.53
C ALA A 51 1.13 1.99 6.53
N VAL A 52 0.67 1.19 7.50
CA VAL A 52 0.89 -0.27 7.51
C VAL A 52 0.27 -0.90 6.28
N PHE A 53 -1.00 -0.59 5.97
CA PHE A 53 -1.67 -1.11 4.78
C PHE A 53 -1.00 -0.63 3.49
N ALA A 54 -0.72 0.68 3.39
CA ALA A 54 -0.23 1.29 2.15
C ALA A 54 1.25 0.97 1.85
N CYS A 55 2.05 0.64 2.86
CA CYS A 55 3.49 0.46 2.69
C CYS A 55 3.98 -0.92 3.18
N ASN A 56 3.73 -1.28 4.45
CA ASN A 56 4.32 -2.48 5.03
C ASN A 56 3.75 -3.75 4.40
N PHE A 57 2.42 -3.85 4.27
CA PHE A 57 1.79 -5.01 3.62
C PHE A 57 2.13 -5.08 2.14
N VAL A 58 2.15 -3.95 1.45
CA VAL A 58 2.55 -3.89 0.04
C VAL A 58 3.98 -4.40 -0.15
N ASN A 59 4.94 -3.95 0.70
CA ASN A 59 6.31 -4.45 0.64
C ASN A 59 6.39 -5.97 0.92
N HIS A 60 5.58 -6.48 1.84
CA HIS A 60 5.51 -7.92 2.10
C HIS A 60 4.96 -8.69 0.88
N LEU A 61 3.98 -8.13 0.16
CA LEU A 61 3.48 -8.72 -1.09
C LEU A 61 4.55 -8.73 -2.19
N PHE A 62 5.38 -7.69 -2.30
CA PHE A 62 6.53 -7.71 -3.22
C PHE A 62 7.53 -8.82 -2.85
N ALA A 63 7.79 -9.04 -1.56
CA ALA A 63 8.66 -10.14 -1.12
C ALA A 63 8.07 -11.51 -1.47
N ASN A 64 6.75 -11.70 -1.35
CA ASN A 64 6.07 -12.92 -1.78
C ASN A 64 6.13 -13.10 -3.31
N ALA A 65 5.88 -12.05 -4.08
CA ALA A 65 6.01 -12.08 -5.53
C ALA A 65 7.44 -12.44 -5.97
N LYS A 66 8.45 -11.87 -5.28
CA LYS A 66 9.85 -12.21 -5.54
C LYS A 66 10.14 -13.69 -5.27
N LYS A 67 9.65 -14.26 -4.17
CA LYS A 67 9.81 -15.71 -3.90
C LYS A 67 9.22 -16.57 -5.01
N ILE A 68 8.05 -16.21 -5.54
CA ILE A 68 7.41 -16.95 -6.64
C ILE A 68 8.27 -16.85 -7.89
N SER A 69 8.71 -15.66 -8.30
CA SER A 69 9.55 -15.48 -9.49
C SER A 69 10.88 -16.21 -9.37
N ASP A 70 11.55 -16.12 -8.23
CA ASP A 70 12.83 -16.81 -7.97
C ASP A 70 12.67 -18.34 -8.06
N SER A 71 11.54 -18.90 -7.59
CA SER A 71 11.28 -20.34 -7.67
C SER A 71 11.16 -20.87 -9.10
N GLN A 72 10.84 -19.99 -10.04
CA GLN A 72 10.70 -20.31 -11.46
C GLN A 72 11.86 -19.74 -12.32
N ASN A 73 12.91 -19.24 -11.69
CA ASN A 73 14.05 -18.59 -12.36
C ASN A 73 13.64 -17.41 -13.27
N ILE A 74 12.58 -16.68 -12.88
CA ILE A 74 12.12 -15.48 -13.58
C ILE A 74 12.77 -14.27 -12.91
N PRO A 75 13.53 -13.42 -13.62
CA PRO A 75 14.13 -12.21 -13.04
C PRO A 75 13.05 -11.26 -12.50
N PHE A 76 13.14 -10.89 -11.22
CA PHE A 76 12.11 -10.07 -10.57
C PHE A 76 12.05 -8.64 -11.13
N ASP A 77 13.14 -8.13 -11.69
CA ASP A 77 13.21 -6.82 -12.33
C ASP A 77 12.26 -6.67 -13.54
N TYR A 78 11.83 -7.79 -14.17
CA TYR A 78 10.80 -7.76 -15.22
C TYR A 78 9.44 -7.27 -14.71
N PHE A 79 9.20 -7.35 -13.41
CA PHE A 79 7.95 -6.89 -12.78
C PHE A 79 8.02 -5.44 -12.28
N LEU A 80 9.21 -4.83 -12.21
CA LEU A 80 9.35 -3.45 -11.73
C LEU A 80 8.51 -2.44 -12.52
N PRO A 81 8.46 -2.48 -13.87
CA PRO A 81 7.60 -1.58 -14.63
C PRO A 81 6.11 -1.72 -14.30
N LEU A 82 5.63 -2.95 -13.98
CA LEU A 82 4.24 -3.19 -13.57
C LEU A 82 3.95 -2.67 -12.17
N ILE A 83 4.93 -2.74 -11.28
CA ILE A 83 4.85 -2.17 -9.93
C ILE A 83 4.76 -0.65 -10.02
N ASP A 84 5.63 -0.03 -10.83
CA ASP A 84 5.63 1.41 -11.05
C ASP A 84 4.29 1.88 -11.64
N GLU A 85 3.78 1.21 -12.66
CA GLU A 85 2.46 1.48 -13.25
C GLU A 85 1.33 1.37 -12.23
N THR A 86 1.36 0.34 -11.38
CA THR A 86 0.34 0.13 -10.35
C THR A 86 0.36 1.26 -9.31
N THR A 87 1.54 1.70 -8.91
CA THR A 87 1.69 2.82 -7.97
C THR A 87 1.37 4.16 -8.62
N GLN A 88 1.68 4.34 -9.91
CA GLN A 88 1.35 5.56 -10.64
C GLN A 88 -0.17 5.76 -10.76
N LYS A 89 -0.92 4.70 -11.03
CA LYS A 89 -2.38 4.77 -11.17
C LYS A 89 -3.11 5.35 -9.97
N ILE A 90 -2.65 5.11 -8.76
CA ILE A 90 -3.27 5.65 -7.54
C ILE A 90 -3.03 7.15 -7.33
N HIS A 91 -2.16 7.79 -8.13
CA HIS A 91 -2.05 9.24 -8.16
C HIS A 91 -3.13 9.92 -9.02
N GLU A 92 -3.73 9.16 -9.94
CA GLU A 92 -4.70 9.66 -10.92
C GLU A 92 -6.12 9.14 -10.67
N LEU A 93 -6.23 7.93 -10.13
CA LEU A 93 -7.50 7.23 -9.90
C LEU A 93 -7.67 6.86 -8.42
N ASP A 94 -8.92 6.82 -7.98
CA ASP A 94 -9.26 6.20 -6.71
C ASP A 94 -8.78 4.74 -6.71
N PRO A 95 -8.12 4.24 -5.63
CA PRO A 95 -7.62 2.87 -5.55
C PRO A 95 -8.65 1.80 -5.89
N LYS A 96 -9.93 2.03 -5.55
CA LYS A 96 -11.01 1.12 -5.90
C LYS A 96 -11.24 1.07 -7.42
N LEU A 97 -11.12 2.18 -8.12
CA LEU A 97 -11.26 2.25 -9.58
C LEU A 97 -10.03 1.73 -10.32
N ALA A 98 -8.86 1.81 -9.68
CA ALA A 98 -7.60 1.32 -10.24
C ALA A 98 -7.43 -0.21 -10.14
N GLN A 99 -8.25 -0.89 -9.32
CA GLN A 99 -8.14 -2.33 -9.09
C GLN A 99 -8.41 -3.14 -10.35
N THR A 100 -7.51 -4.08 -10.63
CA THR A 100 -7.60 -5.03 -11.76
C THR A 100 -7.38 -6.46 -11.28
N GLY A 101 -7.45 -7.42 -12.18
CA GLY A 101 -7.09 -8.80 -11.91
C GLY A 101 -8.27 -9.78 -11.98
N PRO A 102 -8.01 -11.09 -11.83
CA PRO A 102 -9.03 -12.14 -11.96
C PRO A 102 -10.10 -12.03 -10.86
N ALA A 103 -9.76 -11.63 -9.65
CA ALA A 103 -10.71 -11.51 -8.55
C ALA A 103 -11.80 -10.45 -8.84
N VAL A 104 -11.44 -9.30 -9.42
CA VAL A 104 -12.42 -8.25 -9.82
C VAL A 104 -13.36 -8.74 -10.92
N ARG A 105 -12.87 -9.58 -11.83
CA ARG A 105 -13.65 -10.12 -12.95
C ARG A 105 -14.45 -11.37 -12.61
N GLY A 106 -14.31 -11.91 -11.38
CA GLY A 106 -14.91 -13.18 -11.01
C GLY A 106 -14.40 -14.38 -11.83
N ASP A 107 -13.14 -14.35 -12.26
CA ASP A 107 -12.53 -15.40 -13.07
C ASP A 107 -12.05 -16.57 -12.19
N GLU A 108 -13.02 -17.35 -11.73
CA GLU A 108 -12.81 -18.50 -10.82
C GLU A 108 -11.82 -19.52 -11.40
N LYS A 109 -11.82 -19.70 -12.72
CA LYS A 109 -10.92 -20.66 -13.38
C LYS A 109 -9.45 -20.25 -13.18
N THR A 110 -9.14 -18.96 -13.37
CA THR A 110 -7.80 -18.42 -13.16
C THR A 110 -7.42 -18.45 -11.68
N LEU A 111 -8.36 -18.13 -10.77
CA LEU A 111 -8.11 -18.18 -9.33
C LEU A 111 -7.73 -19.59 -8.87
N GLN A 112 -8.48 -20.61 -9.26
CA GLN A 112 -8.20 -22.01 -8.93
C GLN A 112 -6.85 -22.50 -9.52
N LEU A 113 -6.53 -22.07 -10.75
CA LEU A 113 -5.24 -22.40 -11.36
C LEU A 113 -4.08 -21.81 -10.53
N HIS A 114 -4.18 -20.57 -10.11
CA HIS A 114 -3.16 -19.92 -9.28
C HIS A 114 -3.03 -20.61 -7.91
N GLU A 115 -4.14 -20.98 -7.26
CA GLU A 115 -4.11 -21.72 -6.00
C GLU A 115 -3.35 -23.04 -6.11
N ALA A 116 -3.54 -23.76 -7.21
CA ALA A 116 -2.84 -25.03 -7.46
C ALA A 116 -1.32 -24.86 -7.71
N LEU A 117 -0.88 -23.67 -8.13
CA LEU A 117 0.54 -23.36 -8.36
C LEU A 117 1.26 -22.93 -7.08
N ILE A 118 0.54 -22.50 -6.04
CA ILE A 118 1.13 -22.01 -4.78
C ILE A 118 1.34 -23.18 -3.83
N SER A 119 2.60 -23.54 -3.60
CA SER A 119 2.99 -24.63 -2.69
C SER A 119 3.19 -24.22 -1.23
N ASP A 120 3.47 -22.93 -0.98
CA ASP A 120 3.64 -22.38 0.38
C ASP A 120 2.26 -22.09 0.98
N GLU A 121 1.93 -22.76 2.08
CA GLU A 121 0.62 -22.65 2.74
C GLU A 121 0.31 -21.21 3.21
N ASN A 122 1.31 -20.47 3.66
CA ASN A 122 1.12 -19.10 4.11
C ASN A 122 0.86 -18.16 2.93
N GLN A 123 1.58 -18.34 1.81
CA GLN A 123 1.30 -17.59 0.57
C GLN A 123 -0.10 -17.90 0.05
N LEU A 124 -0.52 -19.18 0.07
CA LEU A 124 -1.86 -19.58 -0.35
C LEU A 124 -2.94 -18.94 0.50
N LYS A 125 -2.75 -18.88 1.82
CA LYS A 125 -3.67 -18.20 2.73
C LYS A 125 -3.78 -16.71 2.43
N ILE A 126 -2.66 -16.03 2.20
CA ILE A 126 -2.62 -14.60 1.82
C ILE A 126 -3.37 -14.41 0.49
N TYR A 127 -3.08 -15.25 -0.52
CA TYR A 127 -3.71 -15.18 -1.83
C TYR A 127 -5.24 -15.30 -1.73
N LYS A 128 -5.74 -16.31 -1.03
CA LYS A 128 -7.19 -16.53 -0.82
C LYS A 128 -7.84 -15.36 -0.09
N THR A 129 -7.24 -14.92 1.01
CA THR A 129 -7.78 -13.81 1.82
C THR A 129 -7.90 -12.52 1.02
N LEU A 130 -6.91 -12.22 0.19
CA LEU A 130 -6.93 -11.01 -0.65
C LEU A 130 -7.96 -11.13 -1.78
N ASN A 131 -8.07 -12.28 -2.45
CA ASN A 131 -9.10 -12.49 -3.48
C ASN A 131 -10.51 -12.37 -2.91
N GLU A 132 -10.78 -12.99 -1.76
CA GLU A 132 -12.07 -12.85 -1.07
C GLU A 132 -12.38 -11.39 -0.71
N SER A 133 -11.38 -10.67 -0.21
CA SER A 133 -11.53 -9.25 0.14
C SER A 133 -11.84 -8.40 -1.09
N ILE A 134 -11.15 -8.64 -2.21
CA ILE A 134 -11.39 -7.96 -3.49
C ILE A 134 -12.80 -8.28 -3.98
N GLN A 135 -13.17 -9.56 -4.06
CA GLN A 135 -14.51 -9.97 -4.53
C GLN A 135 -15.61 -9.33 -3.70
N LYS A 136 -15.49 -9.30 -2.37
CA LYS A 136 -16.45 -8.62 -1.48
C LYS A 136 -16.54 -7.12 -1.76
N MET A 137 -15.42 -6.45 -2.00
CA MET A 137 -15.38 -5.01 -2.29
C MET A 137 -16.11 -4.66 -3.60
N TYR A 138 -16.10 -5.58 -4.57
CA TYR A 138 -16.75 -5.39 -5.89
C TYR A 138 -18.09 -6.13 -6.02
N HIS A 139 -18.66 -6.62 -4.90
CA HIS A 139 -19.95 -7.33 -4.87
C HIS A 139 -20.01 -8.58 -5.77
N LEU A 140 -18.86 -9.20 -5.99
CA LEU A 140 -18.79 -10.52 -6.61
C LEU A 140 -19.00 -11.58 -5.51
N LYS A 141 -19.88 -12.54 -5.76
CA LYS A 141 -20.21 -13.59 -4.78
C LYS A 141 -19.13 -14.66 -4.76
#